data_ec68cbc86d4f9eeeaf57cae50bda4e62
#
_entry.id   ec68cbc86d4f9eeeaf57cae50bda4e62
#
_cell.length_a   1.000
_cell.length_b   1.000
_cell.length_c   1.000
_cell.angle_alpha   90.00
_cell.angle_beta   90.00
_cell.angle_gamma   90.00
#
_symmetry.space_group_name_H-M   'P 1'
#
loop_
_entity.id
_entity.type
_entity.pdbx_description
1 polymer ?
#
loop_
_entity_poly.entity_id
_entity_poly.type
_entity_poly.pdbx_seq_one_letter_code
_entity_poly.pdbx_strand_id
1 'polypeptide(L)'
;MSNPTVSQSTDNAVTEITGAEEGGAAILIDNVTKRYGGKKGAAKKAAVNQLTLEIPAGAVVMFVGRSGCGKTTTLKMINRLIEPTEGKIVINGEDVTHMNGDKLRRGIGYVIQAGGLLPHLTVGANIAMVPKMLGWDKQRIAERVDELLELISLDPDLYRDRYPKELSGGQQQRVGVARALAADPPVLLMDEPFGAVDPITRQKLQDELISIQSELHKTIVCVTHDFDEAVKLGDWIAIFDDGARIVQYDTPERILAEPADEFVEEFIGSGAGLKQLNLTHIRDVELLPAVTGHPGQDPKELAHLADQAGHGHVVILDDKHRPLSWIPREQLNTIRSIPSHVDPDLPVVSTHSTLNDALDTM
;
A
#
# COMPACT_ATOMS: atom_id res chain seq x y z
N MET A 1 8.33 25.52 -35.92
CA MET A 1 8.79 24.29 -35.29
C MET A 1 7.73 23.95 -34.26
N SER A 2 6.91 22.97 -34.60
CA SER A 2 5.65 22.65 -33.92
C SER A 2 5.94 21.71 -32.76
N ASN A 3 5.42 22.04 -31.57
CA ASN A 3 5.44 21.18 -30.40
C ASN A 3 4.65 19.89 -30.65
N PRO A 4 5.13 18.72 -30.27
CA PRO A 4 4.31 17.51 -30.27
C PRO A 4 3.34 17.53 -29.10
N THR A 5 2.08 17.40 -29.44
CA THR A 5 0.92 17.28 -28.55
C THR A 5 1.00 15.95 -27.78
N VAL A 6 1.18 16.02 -26.48
CA VAL A 6 1.00 14.89 -25.55
C VAL A 6 -0.50 14.72 -25.32
N SER A 7 -1.16 13.94 -26.14
CA SER A 7 -2.60 13.64 -25.99
C SER A 7 -3.01 12.34 -26.68
N GLN A 8 -2.39 11.20 -26.36
CA GLN A 8 -2.89 9.90 -26.83
C GLN A 8 -2.72 8.71 -25.89
N SER A 9 -2.22 8.87 -24.66
CA SER A 9 -2.11 7.75 -23.71
C SER A 9 -3.13 7.76 -22.56
N THR A 10 -3.90 8.83 -22.41
CA THR A 10 -4.92 8.91 -21.33
C THR A 10 -6.30 8.38 -21.73
N ASP A 11 -6.62 8.27 -23.01
CA ASP A 11 -7.96 7.83 -23.45
C ASP A 11 -8.18 6.30 -23.40
N ASN A 12 -7.13 5.48 -23.38
CA ASN A 12 -7.27 4.03 -23.34
C ASN A 12 -7.29 3.43 -21.92
N ALA A 13 -6.85 4.15 -20.89
CA ALA A 13 -6.88 3.69 -19.50
C ALA A 13 -8.21 3.96 -18.78
N VAL A 14 -9.00 4.89 -19.29
CA VAL A 14 -10.26 5.35 -18.65
C VAL A 14 -11.43 4.38 -18.83
N THR A 15 -11.35 3.42 -19.75
CA THR A 15 -12.51 2.58 -20.11
C THR A 15 -12.58 1.24 -19.36
N GLU A 16 -11.58 0.85 -18.57
CA GLU A 16 -11.57 -0.44 -17.86
C GLU A 16 -11.80 -0.35 -16.33
N ILE A 17 -12.00 0.85 -15.75
CA ILE A 17 -12.02 1.05 -14.28
C ILE A 17 -13.45 1.14 -13.69
N THR A 18 -14.51 0.83 -14.43
CA THR A 18 -15.88 0.86 -13.91
C THR A 18 -16.33 -0.49 -13.32
N GLY A 19 -15.61 -0.97 -12.31
CA GLY A 19 -16.08 -2.03 -11.41
C GLY A 19 -16.39 -1.41 -10.05
N ALA A 20 -17.65 -1.11 -9.74
CA ALA A 20 -18.06 -0.79 -8.38
C ALA A 20 -18.00 -2.09 -7.57
N GLU A 21 -16.86 -2.39 -6.95
CA GLU A 21 -16.76 -3.44 -5.94
C GLU A 21 -17.39 -2.96 -4.62
N GLU A 22 -18.05 -3.86 -3.90
CA GLU A 22 -18.74 -3.57 -2.63
C GLU A 22 -17.72 -3.05 -1.61
N GLY A 23 -17.84 -1.80 -1.17
CA GLY A 23 -17.09 -1.26 -0.04
C GLY A 23 -16.43 0.11 -0.24
N GLY A 24 -15.92 0.45 -1.43
CA GLY A 24 -15.24 1.71 -1.73
C GLY A 24 -16.08 2.71 -2.54
N ALA A 25 -15.62 3.96 -2.64
CA ALA A 25 -16.22 5.01 -3.47
C ALA A 25 -15.17 5.65 -4.37
N ALA A 26 -15.43 5.74 -5.67
CA ALA A 26 -14.55 6.43 -6.61
C ALA A 26 -14.48 7.93 -6.29
N ILE A 27 -13.30 8.54 -6.53
CA ILE A 27 -13.09 9.97 -6.34
C ILE A 27 -12.58 10.57 -7.65
N LEU A 28 -13.26 11.59 -8.15
CA LEU A 28 -12.81 12.39 -9.29
C LEU A 28 -12.45 13.80 -8.81
N ILE A 29 -11.21 14.19 -9.02
CA ILE A 29 -10.71 15.55 -8.88
C ILE A 29 -10.71 16.13 -10.30
N ASP A 30 -11.55 17.14 -10.58
CA ASP A 30 -11.75 17.69 -11.92
C ASP A 30 -11.29 19.14 -11.97
N ASN A 31 -10.15 19.36 -12.64
CA ASN A 31 -9.54 20.66 -12.90
C ASN A 31 -9.41 21.57 -11.66
N VAL A 32 -9.04 20.96 -10.52
CA VAL A 32 -9.01 21.64 -9.22
C VAL A 32 -7.78 22.53 -9.10
N THR A 33 -8.03 23.78 -8.69
CA THR A 33 -6.98 24.78 -8.41
C THR A 33 -7.12 25.29 -6.98
N LYS A 34 -5.98 25.42 -6.28
CA LYS A 34 -5.91 26.07 -4.96
C LYS A 34 -4.86 27.17 -4.95
N ARG A 35 -5.32 28.41 -4.72
CA ARG A 35 -4.47 29.59 -4.49
C ARG A 35 -4.69 30.12 -3.10
N TYR A 36 -3.62 30.23 -2.30
CA TYR A 36 -3.71 30.89 -0.99
C TYR A 36 -3.61 32.41 -1.14
N GLY A 37 -4.31 33.15 -0.28
CA GLY A 37 -4.27 34.61 -0.27
C GLY A 37 -2.85 35.14 -0.02
N GLY A 38 -2.29 35.90 -0.98
CA GLY A 38 -1.03 36.64 -0.81
C GLY A 38 -1.29 38.10 -0.38
N LYS A 39 -0.26 38.77 0.16
CA LYS A 39 -0.28 40.24 0.35
C LYS A 39 -0.59 40.91 -1.00
N LYS A 40 -1.38 42.01 -0.97
CA LYS A 40 -1.75 42.76 -2.18
C LYS A 40 -0.50 43.04 -3.04
N GLY A 41 -0.47 42.52 -4.29
CA GLY A 41 0.56 42.81 -5.27
C GLY A 41 1.52 41.65 -5.66
N ALA A 42 1.54 40.50 -4.95
CA ALA A 42 2.33 39.35 -5.34
C ALA A 42 1.51 38.37 -6.20
N ALA A 43 2.11 37.87 -7.29
CA ALA A 43 1.52 36.79 -8.08
C ALA A 43 1.32 35.57 -7.18
N LYS A 44 0.07 35.12 -7.05
CA LYS A 44 -0.30 33.99 -6.16
C LYS A 44 0.17 32.69 -6.82
N LYS A 45 1.29 32.12 -6.37
CA LYS A 45 1.66 30.75 -6.78
C LYS A 45 0.54 29.80 -6.34
N ALA A 46 0.01 29.02 -7.25
CA ALA A 46 -0.98 27.99 -6.91
C ALA A 46 -0.28 26.87 -6.15
N ALA A 47 -0.85 26.48 -5.03
CA ALA A 47 -0.39 25.29 -4.31
C ALA A 47 -0.85 23.99 -5.00
N VAL A 48 -1.98 24.07 -5.69
CA VAL A 48 -2.51 23.06 -6.61
C VAL A 48 -2.98 23.82 -7.85
N ASN A 49 -2.59 23.36 -9.04
CA ASN A 49 -2.87 24.06 -10.30
C ASN A 49 -3.49 23.11 -11.33
N GLN A 50 -4.80 23.27 -11.57
CA GLN A 50 -5.56 22.51 -12.59
C GLN A 50 -5.38 20.99 -12.48
N LEU A 51 -5.39 20.46 -11.26
CA LEU A 51 -5.26 19.03 -11.01
C LEU A 51 -6.51 18.29 -11.48
N THR A 52 -6.29 17.28 -12.33
CA THR A 52 -7.31 16.29 -12.70
C THR A 52 -6.74 14.91 -12.37
N LEU A 53 -7.50 14.12 -11.58
CA LEU A 53 -7.12 12.79 -11.16
C LEU A 53 -8.36 11.97 -10.84
N GLU A 54 -8.41 10.75 -11.33
CA GLU A 54 -9.42 9.76 -10.99
C GLU A 54 -8.82 8.70 -10.05
N ILE A 55 -9.51 8.43 -8.95
CA ILE A 55 -9.15 7.44 -7.93
C ILE A 55 -10.20 6.34 -7.99
N PRO A 56 -9.82 5.09 -8.36
CA PRO A 56 -10.75 3.99 -8.47
C PRO A 56 -11.37 3.63 -7.12
N ALA A 57 -12.62 3.15 -7.14
CA ALA A 57 -13.28 2.61 -5.96
C ALA A 57 -12.53 1.37 -5.46
N GLY A 58 -12.39 1.23 -4.13
CA GLY A 58 -11.73 0.10 -3.50
C GLY A 58 -10.20 0.10 -3.58
N ALA A 59 -9.58 1.01 -4.34
CA ALA A 59 -8.15 1.05 -4.53
C ALA A 59 -7.42 1.84 -3.43
N VAL A 60 -6.17 1.46 -3.18
CA VAL A 60 -5.19 2.23 -2.40
C VAL A 60 -4.38 3.10 -3.35
N VAL A 61 -4.54 4.41 -3.29
CA VAL A 61 -3.81 5.37 -4.12
C VAL A 61 -2.83 6.16 -3.28
N MET A 62 -1.55 6.05 -3.60
CA MET A 62 -0.47 6.71 -2.91
C MET A 62 -0.10 8.02 -3.60
N PHE A 63 -0.14 9.13 -2.86
CA PHE A 63 0.35 10.42 -3.32
C PHE A 63 1.78 10.62 -2.84
N VAL A 64 2.73 10.61 -3.75
CA VAL A 64 4.15 10.77 -3.45
C VAL A 64 4.74 12.00 -4.14
N GLY A 65 5.87 12.48 -3.65
CA GLY A 65 6.57 13.64 -4.22
C GLY A 65 7.28 14.49 -3.17
N ARG A 66 8.02 15.50 -3.61
CA ARG A 66 8.80 16.39 -2.73
C ARG A 66 7.90 17.16 -1.75
N SER A 67 8.48 17.59 -0.62
CA SER A 67 7.74 18.41 0.36
C SER A 67 7.26 19.71 -0.28
N GLY A 68 6.01 20.09 -0.01
CA GLY A 68 5.43 21.34 -0.52
C GLY A 68 4.86 21.26 -1.95
N CYS A 69 4.92 20.13 -2.66
CA CYS A 69 4.42 20.01 -4.03
C CYS A 69 2.87 20.04 -4.13
N GLY A 70 2.13 19.90 -3.03
CA GLY A 70 0.66 20.04 -3.03
C GLY A 70 -0.13 18.81 -2.54
N LYS A 71 0.51 17.67 -2.24
CA LYS A 71 -0.15 16.41 -1.81
C LYS A 71 -1.14 16.58 -0.67
N THR A 72 -0.64 17.04 0.50
CA THR A 72 -1.47 17.29 1.68
C THR A 72 -2.57 18.33 1.42
N THR A 73 -2.31 19.34 0.57
CA THR A 73 -3.33 20.31 0.17
C THR A 73 -4.43 19.63 -0.63
N THR A 74 -4.08 18.76 -1.57
CA THR A 74 -5.02 17.96 -2.35
C THR A 74 -5.85 17.05 -1.45
N LEU A 75 -5.20 16.30 -0.55
CA LEU A 75 -5.89 15.44 0.42
C LEU A 75 -6.90 16.24 1.28
N LYS A 76 -6.49 17.41 1.77
CA LYS A 76 -7.35 18.29 2.57
C LYS A 76 -8.50 18.91 1.78
N MET A 77 -8.39 19.05 0.47
CA MET A 77 -9.49 19.48 -0.40
C MET A 77 -10.52 18.38 -0.59
N ILE A 78 -10.12 17.11 -0.73
CA ILE A 78 -11.05 15.96 -0.79
C ILE A 78 -11.94 15.93 0.46
N ASN A 79 -11.35 16.17 1.64
CA ASN A 79 -12.07 16.20 2.92
C ASN A 79 -12.72 17.57 3.25
N ARG A 80 -12.66 18.55 2.32
CA ARG A 80 -13.14 19.92 2.57
C ARG A 80 -12.66 20.55 3.88
N LEU A 81 -11.44 20.24 4.31
CA LEU A 81 -10.70 21.01 5.31
C LEU A 81 -10.13 22.28 4.68
N ILE A 82 -9.92 22.25 3.37
CA ILE A 82 -9.52 23.39 2.53
C ILE A 82 -10.46 23.39 1.32
N GLU A 83 -11.06 24.54 1.00
CA GLU A 83 -11.90 24.66 -0.18
C GLU A 83 -11.04 24.92 -1.43
N PRO A 84 -11.33 24.30 -2.57
CA PRO A 84 -10.71 24.63 -3.85
C PRO A 84 -11.05 26.08 -4.22
N THR A 85 -10.20 26.70 -5.02
CA THR A 85 -10.45 28.04 -5.60
C THR A 85 -11.25 27.92 -6.89
N GLU A 86 -10.99 26.85 -7.66
CA GLU A 86 -11.61 26.52 -8.95
C GLU A 86 -11.68 25.01 -9.09
N GLY A 87 -12.53 24.51 -9.99
CA GLY A 87 -12.74 23.08 -10.22
C GLY A 87 -13.72 22.44 -9.26
N LYS A 88 -13.89 21.13 -9.35
CA LYS A 88 -14.81 20.36 -8.52
C LYS A 88 -14.22 19.03 -8.06
N ILE A 89 -14.77 18.49 -6.99
CA ILE A 89 -14.45 17.16 -6.45
C ILE A 89 -15.75 16.36 -6.39
N VAL A 90 -15.73 15.17 -6.96
CA VAL A 90 -16.87 14.25 -7.00
C VAL A 90 -16.49 12.98 -6.25
N ILE A 91 -17.34 12.51 -5.35
CA ILE A 91 -17.15 11.25 -4.62
C ILE A 91 -18.38 10.37 -4.88
N ASN A 92 -18.17 9.18 -5.41
CA ASN A 92 -19.24 8.26 -5.78
C ASN A 92 -20.34 8.90 -6.64
N GLY A 93 -19.96 9.73 -7.62
CA GLY A 93 -20.86 10.44 -8.53
C GLY A 93 -21.53 11.70 -7.93
N GLU A 94 -21.34 12.01 -6.64
CA GLU A 94 -21.91 13.20 -6.00
C GLU A 94 -20.84 14.33 -5.93
N ASP A 95 -21.17 15.51 -6.46
CA ASP A 95 -20.32 16.71 -6.34
C ASP A 95 -20.29 17.19 -4.88
N VAL A 96 -19.15 17.01 -4.22
CA VAL A 96 -18.97 17.37 -2.80
C VAL A 96 -18.38 18.77 -2.61
N THR A 97 -18.08 19.49 -3.70
CA THR A 97 -17.37 20.78 -3.67
C THR A 97 -18.10 21.82 -2.78
N HIS A 98 -19.43 21.83 -2.83
CA HIS A 98 -20.27 22.77 -2.10
C HIS A 98 -21.18 22.09 -1.04
N MET A 99 -21.03 20.76 -0.84
CA MET A 99 -21.77 20.02 0.19
C MET A 99 -21.46 20.59 1.59
N ASN A 100 -22.34 20.40 2.55
CA ASN A 100 -22.03 20.73 3.94
C ASN A 100 -20.81 19.93 4.41
N GLY A 101 -19.73 20.65 4.80
CA GLY A 101 -18.44 20.02 5.14
C GLY A 101 -18.53 19.09 6.35
N ASP A 102 -19.41 19.37 7.34
CA ASP A 102 -19.57 18.48 8.49
C ASP A 102 -20.28 17.19 8.11
N LYS A 103 -21.26 17.24 7.20
CA LYS A 103 -21.91 16.06 6.65
C LYS A 103 -20.91 15.20 5.88
N LEU A 104 -20.11 15.83 5.01
CA LEU A 104 -19.09 15.14 4.23
C LEU A 104 -18.05 14.43 5.13
N ARG A 105 -17.47 15.17 6.09
CA ARG A 105 -16.42 14.64 6.98
C ARG A 105 -16.88 13.49 7.87
N ARG A 106 -18.17 13.38 8.17
CA ARG A 106 -18.72 12.21 8.89
C ARG A 106 -18.77 10.96 8.05
N GLY A 107 -18.77 11.08 6.71
CA GLY A 107 -18.74 9.99 5.75
C GLY A 107 -17.34 9.66 5.22
N ILE A 108 -16.28 10.35 5.69
CA ILE A 108 -14.89 10.12 5.27
C ILE A 108 -14.05 9.83 6.52
N GLY A 109 -13.32 8.73 6.51
CA GLY A 109 -12.30 8.46 7.52
C GLY A 109 -11.07 9.33 7.29
N TYR A 110 -10.52 9.92 8.35
CA TYR A 110 -9.32 10.74 8.22
C TYR A 110 -8.29 10.42 9.30
N VAL A 111 -7.13 9.94 8.85
CA VAL A 111 -5.95 9.67 9.69
C VAL A 111 -4.96 10.80 9.51
N ILE A 112 -4.68 11.53 10.58
CA ILE A 112 -3.70 12.62 10.57
C ILE A 112 -2.34 12.13 11.08
N GLN A 113 -1.28 12.82 10.67
CA GLN A 113 0.07 12.61 11.18
C GLN A 113 0.09 12.63 12.70
N ALA A 114 0.82 11.70 13.33
CA ALA A 114 0.91 11.56 14.80
C ALA A 114 -0.41 11.21 15.53
N GLY A 115 -1.26 10.36 14.94
CA GLY A 115 -2.42 9.73 15.60
C GLY A 115 -3.60 10.64 15.90
N GLY A 116 -3.39 11.91 16.23
CA GLY A 116 -4.43 12.93 16.45
C GLY A 116 -5.52 12.55 17.46
N LEU A 117 -5.24 11.64 18.39
CA LEU A 117 -6.20 11.24 19.43
C LEU A 117 -6.45 12.37 20.41
N LEU A 118 -7.68 12.48 20.89
CA LEU A 118 -8.03 13.42 21.94
C LEU A 118 -7.48 12.92 23.28
N PRO A 119 -6.52 13.63 23.91
CA PRO A 119 -5.77 13.11 25.06
C PRO A 119 -6.61 12.99 26.34
N HIS A 120 -7.75 13.65 26.40
CA HIS A 120 -8.69 13.64 27.53
C HIS A 120 -9.79 12.57 27.38
N LEU A 121 -9.84 11.86 26.27
CA LEU A 121 -10.76 10.75 26.04
C LEU A 121 -10.02 9.42 26.10
N THR A 122 -10.70 8.38 26.55
CA THR A 122 -10.18 7.00 26.47
C THR A 122 -10.07 6.53 25.02
N VAL A 123 -9.40 5.43 24.80
CA VAL A 123 -9.30 4.77 23.48
C VAL A 123 -10.67 4.50 22.90
N GLY A 124 -11.54 3.80 23.65
CA GLY A 124 -12.90 3.52 23.23
C GLY A 124 -13.73 4.79 22.96
N ALA A 125 -13.54 5.84 23.75
CA ALA A 125 -14.24 7.10 23.54
C ALA A 125 -13.73 7.86 22.29
N ASN A 126 -12.44 7.76 21.95
CA ASN A 126 -11.88 8.27 20.70
C ASN A 126 -12.49 7.55 19.48
N ILE A 127 -12.53 6.22 19.51
CA ILE A 127 -13.12 5.42 18.41
C ILE A 127 -14.62 5.72 18.28
N ALA A 128 -15.36 5.77 19.37
CA ALA A 128 -16.79 6.01 19.41
C ALA A 128 -17.24 7.43 18.96
N MET A 129 -16.32 8.34 18.69
CA MET A 129 -16.66 9.77 18.48
C MET A 129 -17.60 9.98 17.30
N VAL A 130 -17.23 9.51 16.11
CA VAL A 130 -18.04 9.70 14.91
C VAL A 130 -19.35 8.91 14.95
N PRO A 131 -19.40 7.64 15.37
CA PRO A 131 -20.66 6.91 15.62
C PRO A 131 -21.61 7.64 16.54
N LYS A 132 -21.13 8.26 17.65
CA LYS A 132 -21.96 9.09 18.55
C LYS A 132 -22.52 10.31 17.84
N MET A 133 -21.73 10.99 17.00
CA MET A 133 -22.19 12.15 16.22
C MET A 133 -23.22 11.76 15.16
N LEU A 134 -23.21 10.51 14.69
CA LEU A 134 -24.19 9.95 13.77
C LEU A 134 -25.45 9.43 14.48
N GLY A 135 -25.50 9.49 15.82
CA GLY A 135 -26.65 9.06 16.61
C GLY A 135 -26.84 7.55 16.72
N TRP A 136 -25.76 6.77 16.58
CA TRP A 136 -25.83 5.31 16.79
C TRP A 136 -26.23 5.01 18.24
N ASP A 137 -26.93 3.90 18.44
CA ASP A 137 -27.26 3.45 19.79
C ASP A 137 -26.01 3.00 20.56
N LYS A 138 -26.12 2.96 21.89
CA LYS A 138 -24.97 2.69 22.77
C LYS A 138 -24.42 1.27 22.62
N GLN A 139 -25.30 0.29 22.37
CA GLN A 139 -24.88 -1.10 22.22
C GLN A 139 -24.10 -1.29 20.92
N ARG A 140 -24.63 -0.79 19.80
CA ARG A 140 -23.94 -0.83 18.51
C ARG A 140 -22.58 -0.14 18.57
N ILE A 141 -22.48 0.99 19.27
CA ILE A 141 -21.20 1.68 19.46
C ILE A 141 -20.21 0.82 20.25
N ALA A 142 -20.66 0.16 21.32
CA ALA A 142 -19.78 -0.68 22.13
C ALA A 142 -19.26 -1.88 21.33
N GLU A 143 -20.15 -2.58 20.64
CA GLU A 143 -19.80 -3.70 19.75
C GLU A 143 -18.81 -3.27 18.65
N ARG A 144 -19.05 -2.13 18.02
CA ARG A 144 -18.15 -1.59 16.97
C ARG A 144 -16.78 -1.18 17.51
N VAL A 145 -16.71 -0.65 18.73
CA VAL A 145 -15.43 -0.32 19.38
C VAL A 145 -14.61 -1.57 19.62
N ASP A 146 -15.24 -2.63 20.08
CA ASP A 146 -14.56 -3.89 20.37
C ASP A 146 -14.08 -4.58 19.09
N GLU A 147 -14.94 -4.68 18.09
CA GLU A 147 -14.60 -5.16 16.75
C GLU A 147 -13.37 -4.44 16.18
N LEU A 148 -13.34 -3.12 16.26
CA LEU A 148 -12.23 -2.32 15.73
C LEU A 148 -10.96 -2.44 16.57
N LEU A 149 -11.06 -2.64 17.87
CA LEU A 149 -9.89 -2.92 18.72
C LEU A 149 -9.27 -4.27 18.36
N GLU A 150 -10.11 -5.31 18.16
CA GLU A 150 -9.66 -6.62 17.69
C GLU A 150 -9.00 -6.53 16.31
N LEU A 151 -9.63 -5.82 15.37
CA LEU A 151 -9.12 -5.59 14.00
C LEU A 151 -7.71 -5.00 14.00
N ILE A 152 -7.41 -4.09 14.93
CA ILE A 152 -6.10 -3.45 15.05
C ILE A 152 -5.18 -4.18 16.05
N SER A 153 -5.47 -5.44 16.40
CA SER A 153 -4.67 -6.28 17.32
C SER A 153 -4.45 -5.65 18.70
N LEU A 154 -5.48 -5.00 19.25
CA LEU A 154 -5.51 -4.50 20.62
C LEU A 154 -6.66 -5.14 21.38
N ASP A 155 -6.35 -5.87 22.46
CA ASP A 155 -7.34 -6.53 23.32
C ASP A 155 -8.34 -5.48 23.91
N PRO A 156 -9.67 -5.57 23.60
CA PRO A 156 -10.66 -4.62 24.10
C PRO A 156 -10.68 -4.49 25.61
N ASP A 157 -10.55 -5.59 26.36
CA ASP A 157 -10.60 -5.58 27.83
C ASP A 157 -9.41 -4.84 28.44
N LEU A 158 -8.27 -4.82 27.76
CA LEU A 158 -7.05 -4.17 28.23
C LEU A 158 -6.92 -2.72 27.76
N TYR A 159 -7.44 -2.37 26.56
CA TYR A 159 -7.13 -1.10 25.92
C TYR A 159 -8.30 -0.11 25.85
N ARG A 160 -9.56 -0.55 25.89
CA ARG A 160 -10.75 0.31 25.73
C ARG A 160 -10.75 1.52 26.66
N ASP A 161 -10.39 1.33 27.92
CA ASP A 161 -10.46 2.35 28.96
C ASP A 161 -9.15 3.09 29.20
N ARG A 162 -8.06 2.73 28.47
CA ARG A 162 -6.79 3.46 28.53
C ARG A 162 -6.89 4.83 27.87
N TYR A 163 -6.02 5.72 28.29
CA TYR A 163 -5.84 7.02 27.68
C TYR A 163 -4.69 7.00 26.66
N PRO A 164 -4.68 7.90 25.65
CA PRO A 164 -3.61 7.94 24.65
C PRO A 164 -2.19 8.00 25.22
N LYS A 165 -1.98 8.70 26.35
CA LYS A 165 -0.66 8.79 27.02
C LYS A 165 -0.13 7.45 27.55
N GLU A 166 -0.97 6.44 27.68
CA GLU A 166 -0.63 5.09 28.18
C GLU A 166 -0.30 4.12 27.05
N LEU A 167 -0.35 4.59 25.79
CA LEU A 167 -0.07 3.83 24.59
C LEU A 167 1.28 4.23 23.98
N SER A 168 1.95 3.26 23.34
CA SER A 168 3.08 3.55 22.46
C SER A 168 2.65 4.33 21.23
N GLY A 169 3.57 4.98 20.52
CA GLY A 169 3.27 5.72 19.29
C GLY A 169 2.57 4.86 18.22
N GLY A 170 3.03 3.61 18.02
CA GLY A 170 2.39 2.68 17.10
C GLY A 170 0.97 2.27 17.54
N GLN A 171 0.73 2.07 18.84
CA GLN A 171 -0.62 1.80 19.35
C GLN A 171 -1.55 3.00 19.16
N GLN A 172 -1.06 4.24 19.40
CA GLN A 172 -1.83 5.45 19.13
C GLN A 172 -2.20 5.57 17.65
N GLN A 173 -1.28 5.22 16.75
CA GLN A 173 -1.52 5.23 15.32
C GLN A 173 -2.59 4.22 14.92
N ARG A 174 -2.54 2.99 15.43
CA ARG A 174 -3.57 1.97 15.21
C ARG A 174 -4.94 2.44 15.70
N VAL A 175 -5.03 3.00 16.89
CA VAL A 175 -6.29 3.59 17.40
C VAL A 175 -6.76 4.75 16.50
N GLY A 176 -5.86 5.52 15.91
CA GLY A 176 -6.18 6.56 14.92
C GLY A 176 -6.85 5.98 13.67
N VAL A 177 -6.36 4.84 13.17
CA VAL A 177 -6.96 4.10 12.05
C VAL A 177 -8.33 3.54 12.45
N ALA A 178 -8.45 2.88 13.60
CA ALA A 178 -9.74 2.37 14.11
C ALA A 178 -10.79 3.49 14.24
N ARG A 179 -10.39 4.65 14.77
CA ARG A 179 -11.28 5.82 14.84
C ARG A 179 -11.73 6.28 13.45
N ALA A 180 -10.85 6.29 12.48
CA ALA A 180 -11.20 6.69 11.12
C ALA A 180 -12.17 5.69 10.46
N LEU A 181 -12.09 4.40 10.80
CA LEU A 181 -12.97 3.34 10.32
C LEU A 181 -14.28 3.20 11.11
N ALA A 182 -14.43 3.91 12.23
CA ALA A 182 -15.52 3.66 13.20
C ALA A 182 -16.92 3.80 12.61
N ALA A 183 -17.12 4.76 11.72
CA ALA A 183 -18.41 4.99 11.05
C ALA A 183 -18.57 4.18 9.75
N ASP A 184 -17.67 3.25 9.47
CA ASP A 184 -17.63 2.45 8.23
C ASP A 184 -17.63 3.32 6.95
N PRO A 185 -16.72 4.28 6.82
CA PRO A 185 -16.69 5.17 5.66
C PRO A 185 -16.24 4.43 4.41
N PRO A 186 -16.77 4.78 3.20
CA PRO A 186 -16.30 4.22 1.93
C PRO A 186 -14.93 4.77 1.49
N VAL A 187 -14.50 5.91 2.04
CA VAL A 187 -13.23 6.58 1.73
C VAL A 187 -12.43 6.80 3.00
N LEU A 188 -11.15 6.47 2.93
CA LEU A 188 -10.17 6.72 4.00
C LEU A 188 -9.04 7.59 3.47
N LEU A 189 -8.79 8.71 4.10
CA LEU A 189 -7.71 9.63 3.77
C LEU A 189 -6.63 9.59 4.85
N MET A 190 -5.37 9.47 4.46
CA MET A 190 -4.23 9.36 5.38
C MET A 190 -3.14 10.37 5.02
N ASP A 191 -2.76 11.22 5.98
CA ASP A 191 -1.71 12.24 5.82
C ASP A 191 -0.45 11.81 6.58
N GLU A 192 0.55 11.26 5.89
CA GLU A 192 1.80 10.71 6.44
C GLU A 192 1.59 9.79 7.66
N PRO A 193 0.79 8.71 7.53
CA PRO A 193 0.35 7.93 8.68
C PRO A 193 1.49 7.23 9.43
N PHE A 194 2.63 7.00 8.80
CA PHE A 194 3.76 6.26 9.40
C PHE A 194 4.99 7.13 9.67
N GLY A 195 4.93 8.44 9.40
CA GLY A 195 6.08 9.34 9.48
C GLY A 195 6.71 9.52 10.88
N ALA A 196 5.93 9.29 11.94
CA ALA A 196 6.37 9.45 13.33
C ALA A 196 6.65 8.14 14.08
N VAL A 197 6.81 7.02 13.34
CA VAL A 197 6.97 5.67 13.91
C VAL A 197 8.36 5.12 13.57
N ASP A 198 8.95 4.37 14.49
CA ASP A 198 10.23 3.68 14.25
C ASP A 198 10.10 2.63 13.12
N PRO A 199 11.23 2.26 12.44
CA PRO A 199 11.18 1.41 11.26
C PRO A 199 10.53 0.03 11.48
N ILE A 200 10.78 -0.63 12.62
CA ILE A 200 10.23 -1.97 12.90
C ILE A 200 8.72 -1.90 13.11
N THR A 201 8.27 -0.93 13.90
CA THR A 201 6.84 -0.71 14.14
C THR A 201 6.14 -0.24 12.86
N ARG A 202 6.79 0.55 12.01
CA ARG A 202 6.28 1.01 10.72
C ARG A 202 5.94 -0.18 9.80
N GLN A 203 6.87 -1.13 9.64
CA GLN A 203 6.62 -2.33 8.83
C GLN A 203 5.37 -3.10 9.31
N LYS A 204 5.27 -3.33 10.62
CA LYS A 204 4.10 -4.02 11.19
C LYS A 204 2.79 -3.29 10.93
N LEU A 205 2.78 -1.96 11.08
CA LEU A 205 1.59 -1.14 10.80
C LEU A 205 1.19 -1.14 9.33
N GLN A 206 2.16 -1.18 8.42
CA GLN A 206 1.92 -1.32 7.00
C GLN A 206 1.30 -2.68 6.68
N ASP A 207 1.83 -3.77 7.23
CA ASP A 207 1.30 -5.13 7.05
C ASP A 207 -0.13 -5.25 7.61
N GLU A 208 -0.40 -4.65 8.78
CA GLU A 208 -1.74 -4.55 9.36
C GLU A 208 -2.69 -3.76 8.44
N LEU A 209 -2.25 -2.66 7.85
CA LEU A 209 -3.08 -1.86 6.92
C LEU A 209 -3.44 -2.66 5.66
N ILE A 210 -2.49 -3.41 5.10
CA ILE A 210 -2.73 -4.31 3.96
C ILE A 210 -3.78 -5.36 4.32
N SER A 211 -3.66 -5.99 5.50
CA SER A 211 -4.64 -6.98 5.98
C SER A 211 -6.02 -6.37 6.14
N ILE A 212 -6.13 -5.21 6.78
CA ILE A 212 -7.40 -4.48 6.94
C ILE A 212 -8.02 -4.14 5.59
N GLN A 213 -7.22 -3.67 4.64
CA GLN A 213 -7.70 -3.29 3.30
C GLN A 213 -8.21 -4.50 2.51
N SER A 214 -7.53 -5.65 2.61
CA SER A 214 -7.96 -6.89 1.94
C SER A 214 -9.31 -7.41 2.43
N GLU A 215 -9.72 -7.06 3.64
CA GLU A 215 -11.03 -7.41 4.21
C GLU A 215 -12.11 -6.37 3.91
N LEU A 216 -11.75 -5.08 3.97
CA LEU A 216 -12.72 -3.99 3.95
C LEU A 216 -12.93 -3.36 2.57
N HIS A 217 -12.01 -3.53 1.63
CA HIS A 217 -12.06 -3.00 0.25
C HIS A 217 -12.43 -1.51 0.17
N LYS A 218 -11.90 -0.68 1.10
CA LYS A 218 -12.15 0.76 1.14
C LYS A 218 -11.29 1.51 0.12
N THR A 219 -11.79 2.63 -0.39
CA THR A 219 -10.93 3.53 -1.17
C THR A 219 -10.02 4.28 -0.23
N ILE A 220 -8.71 4.11 -0.38
CA ILE A 220 -7.71 4.74 0.48
C ILE A 220 -6.88 5.72 -0.36
N VAL A 221 -6.75 6.96 0.13
CA VAL A 221 -5.78 7.94 -0.41
C VAL A 221 -4.77 8.23 0.68
N CYS A 222 -3.53 7.86 0.44
CA CYS A 222 -2.45 8.01 1.40
C CYS A 222 -1.36 8.95 0.87
N VAL A 223 -1.00 9.96 1.63
CA VAL A 223 0.13 10.85 1.34
C VAL A 223 1.37 10.35 2.05
N THR A 224 2.45 10.20 1.33
CA THR A 224 3.78 9.91 1.87
C THR A 224 4.88 10.64 1.09
N HIS A 225 6.06 10.75 1.68
CA HIS A 225 7.29 11.17 1.00
C HIS A 225 8.24 9.99 0.74
N ASP A 226 7.87 8.79 1.18
CA ASP A 226 8.63 7.56 1.06
C ASP A 226 8.10 6.74 -0.11
N PHE A 227 8.94 6.54 -1.15
CA PHE A 227 8.56 5.79 -2.33
C PHE A 227 8.43 4.28 -2.04
N ASP A 228 9.24 3.73 -1.13
CA ASP A 228 9.18 2.31 -0.78
C ASP A 228 7.87 1.98 -0.04
N GLU A 229 7.41 2.91 0.79
CA GLU A 229 6.08 2.83 1.40
C GLU A 229 4.98 2.81 0.34
N ALA A 230 5.09 3.68 -0.68
CA ALA A 230 4.10 3.73 -1.74
C ALA A 230 4.08 2.47 -2.60
N VAL A 231 5.24 1.90 -2.90
CA VAL A 231 5.37 0.63 -3.63
C VAL A 231 4.76 -0.53 -2.84
N LYS A 232 4.96 -0.55 -1.51
CA LYS A 232 4.46 -1.63 -0.65
C LYS A 232 2.94 -1.63 -0.48
N LEU A 233 2.34 -0.43 -0.40
CA LEU A 233 0.94 -0.26 0.00
C LEU A 233 -0.01 0.04 -1.15
N GLY A 234 0.48 0.65 -2.22
CA GLY A 234 -0.36 1.23 -3.26
C GLY A 234 -0.72 0.27 -4.39
N ASP A 235 -1.98 0.24 -4.77
CA ASP A 235 -2.39 -0.30 -6.06
C ASP A 235 -2.01 0.67 -7.19
N TRP A 236 -2.06 1.98 -6.88
CA TRP A 236 -1.68 3.08 -7.77
C TRP A 236 -0.82 4.10 -7.05
N ILE A 237 0.16 4.65 -7.76
CA ILE A 237 1.02 5.72 -7.25
C ILE A 237 0.88 6.95 -8.16
N ALA A 238 0.50 8.09 -7.58
CA ALA A 238 0.53 9.39 -8.23
C ALA A 238 1.78 10.16 -7.77
N ILE A 239 2.70 10.40 -8.69
CA ILE A 239 3.96 11.15 -8.43
C ILE A 239 3.71 12.62 -8.71
N PHE A 240 3.80 13.43 -7.67
CA PHE A 240 3.53 14.86 -7.67
C PHE A 240 4.81 15.69 -7.77
N ASP A 241 4.78 16.67 -8.66
CA ASP A 241 5.74 17.77 -8.74
C ASP A 241 5.08 19.10 -8.33
N ASP A 242 5.81 20.19 -8.34
CA ASP A 242 5.40 21.53 -7.94
C ASP A 242 4.02 21.93 -8.50
N GLY A 243 3.18 22.48 -7.61
CA GLY A 243 1.82 22.89 -7.96
C GLY A 243 0.83 21.73 -8.14
N ALA A 244 1.15 20.58 -7.59
CA ALA A 244 0.40 19.32 -7.70
C ALA A 244 0.28 18.82 -9.15
N ARG A 245 1.29 19.09 -10.00
CA ARG A 245 1.39 18.49 -11.33
C ARG A 245 1.67 16.99 -11.16
N ILE A 246 0.82 16.14 -11.69
CA ILE A 246 1.09 14.71 -11.77
C ILE A 246 2.10 14.46 -12.89
N VAL A 247 3.25 13.88 -12.54
CA VAL A 247 4.30 13.50 -13.49
C VAL A 247 4.03 12.11 -14.04
N GLN A 248 3.64 11.20 -13.15
CA GLN A 248 3.24 9.84 -13.51
C GLN A 248 2.14 9.36 -12.56
N TYR A 249 1.18 8.62 -13.11
CA TYR A 249 0.13 7.94 -12.35
C TYR A 249 -0.05 6.56 -12.95
N ASP A 250 0.43 5.55 -12.25
CA ASP A 250 0.40 4.15 -12.71
C ASP A 250 0.53 3.19 -11.52
N THR A 251 0.52 1.87 -11.81
CA THR A 251 0.84 0.85 -10.81
C THR A 251 2.32 0.90 -10.41
N PRO A 252 2.69 0.43 -9.20
CA PRO A 252 4.09 0.38 -8.76
C PRO A 252 5.01 -0.32 -9.75
N GLU A 253 4.57 -1.44 -10.33
CA GLU A 253 5.34 -2.23 -11.28
C GLU A 253 5.69 -1.44 -12.54
N ARG A 254 4.71 -0.71 -13.10
CA ARG A 254 4.92 0.11 -14.30
C ARG A 254 5.83 1.30 -14.03
N ILE A 255 5.67 1.94 -12.88
CA ILE A 255 6.54 3.08 -12.51
C ILE A 255 7.99 2.63 -12.36
N LEU A 256 8.23 1.44 -11.78
CA LEU A 256 9.58 0.87 -11.64
C LEU A 256 10.16 0.38 -12.96
N ALA A 257 9.33 -0.15 -13.86
CA ALA A 257 9.77 -0.66 -15.17
C ALA A 257 9.99 0.47 -16.20
N GLU A 258 9.11 1.47 -16.20
CA GLU A 258 9.04 2.53 -17.21
C GLU A 258 8.83 3.91 -16.54
N PRO A 259 9.83 4.48 -15.86
CA PRO A 259 9.73 5.82 -15.30
C PRO A 259 9.53 6.85 -16.41
N ALA A 260 8.59 7.78 -16.21
CA ALA A 260 8.14 8.72 -17.24
C ALA A 260 9.21 9.74 -17.64
N ASP A 261 10.10 10.12 -16.72
CA ASP A 261 11.19 11.07 -16.95
C ASP A 261 12.29 10.94 -15.88
N GLU A 262 13.38 11.72 -16.05
CA GLU A 262 14.53 11.76 -15.13
C GLU A 262 14.12 12.16 -13.69
N PHE A 263 13.09 13.00 -13.53
CA PHE A 263 12.57 13.35 -12.20
C PHE A 263 12.00 12.12 -11.45
N VAL A 264 11.26 11.28 -12.18
CA VAL A 264 10.72 10.03 -11.62
C VAL A 264 11.86 9.06 -11.31
N GLU A 265 12.84 8.89 -12.21
CA GLU A 265 14.04 8.06 -11.96
C GLU A 265 14.80 8.50 -10.71
N GLU A 266 15.06 9.80 -10.56
CA GLU A 266 15.68 10.37 -9.35
C GLU A 266 14.84 10.11 -8.10
N PHE A 267 13.52 10.22 -8.21
CA PHE A 267 12.61 10.04 -7.08
C PHE A 267 12.54 8.59 -6.62
N ILE A 268 12.54 7.64 -7.55
CA ILE A 268 12.62 6.19 -7.27
C ILE A 268 13.96 5.86 -6.59
N GLY A 269 15.02 6.54 -6.99
CA GLY A 269 16.37 6.34 -6.46
C GLY A 269 17.07 5.09 -6.97
N SER A 270 18.30 4.85 -6.47
CA SER A 270 19.08 3.68 -6.84
C SER A 270 18.43 2.39 -6.31
N GLY A 271 18.37 1.34 -7.14
CA GLY A 271 17.84 0.04 -6.74
C GLY A 271 16.41 -0.25 -7.23
N ALA A 272 15.92 0.44 -8.25
CA ALA A 272 14.63 0.16 -8.88
C ALA A 272 14.45 -1.34 -9.23
N GLY A 273 15.49 -1.98 -9.76
CA GLY A 273 15.48 -3.42 -10.04
C GLY A 273 15.32 -4.30 -8.80
N LEU A 274 15.94 -3.94 -7.67
CA LEU A 274 15.74 -4.67 -6.41
C LEU A 274 14.32 -4.45 -5.85
N LYS A 275 13.79 -3.23 -5.98
CA LYS A 275 12.40 -2.94 -5.59
C LYS A 275 11.38 -3.72 -6.42
N GLN A 276 11.66 -3.92 -7.70
CA GLN A 276 10.84 -4.75 -8.59
C GLN A 276 10.82 -6.22 -8.14
N LEU A 277 11.92 -6.75 -7.60
CA LEU A 277 11.95 -8.11 -7.05
C LEU A 277 11.02 -8.28 -5.84
N ASN A 278 10.75 -7.23 -5.08
CA ASN A 278 9.77 -7.25 -3.97
C ASN A 278 8.31 -7.29 -4.43
N LEU A 279 8.02 -6.91 -5.66
CA LEU A 279 6.67 -6.94 -6.24
C LEU A 279 6.40 -8.21 -7.05
N THR A 280 7.45 -8.80 -7.63
CA THR A 280 7.31 -9.99 -8.47
C THR A 280 7.25 -11.24 -7.60
N HIS A 281 6.13 -11.98 -7.67
CA HIS A 281 5.99 -13.25 -6.96
C HIS A 281 6.58 -14.39 -7.78
N ILE A 282 7.02 -15.43 -7.08
CA ILE A 282 7.59 -16.63 -7.73
C ILE A 282 6.61 -17.28 -8.70
N ARG A 283 5.30 -17.24 -8.41
CA ARG A 283 4.25 -17.77 -9.29
C ARG A 283 4.10 -17.03 -10.63
N ASP A 284 4.58 -15.77 -10.68
CA ASP A 284 4.41 -14.88 -11.85
C ASP A 284 5.61 -14.94 -12.80
N VAL A 285 6.63 -15.77 -12.47
CA VAL A 285 7.80 -16.00 -13.31
C VAL A 285 7.85 -17.43 -13.81
N GLU A 286 8.42 -17.60 -15.00
CA GLU A 286 8.66 -18.92 -15.56
C GLU A 286 9.81 -19.60 -14.81
N LEU A 287 9.49 -20.67 -14.09
CA LEU A 287 10.47 -21.47 -13.37
C LEU A 287 11.08 -22.50 -14.30
N LEU A 288 12.39 -22.56 -14.34
CA LEU A 288 13.11 -23.61 -15.08
C LEU A 288 12.89 -24.96 -14.36
N PRO A 289 12.69 -26.05 -15.14
CA PRO A 289 12.53 -27.38 -14.55
C PRO A 289 13.82 -27.80 -13.84
N ALA A 290 13.72 -28.19 -12.57
CA ALA A 290 14.87 -28.71 -11.84
C ALA A 290 15.17 -30.18 -12.24
N VAL A 291 16.43 -30.57 -12.18
CA VAL A 291 16.78 -32.00 -12.20
C VAL A 291 16.41 -32.60 -10.85
N THR A 292 15.58 -33.63 -10.88
CA THR A 292 15.09 -34.29 -9.68
C THR A 292 15.59 -35.72 -9.57
N GLY A 293 15.75 -36.22 -8.35
CA GLY A 293 16.10 -37.60 -8.05
C GLY A 293 15.34 -38.11 -6.83
N HIS A 294 15.49 -39.41 -6.53
CA HIS A 294 14.86 -40.07 -5.38
C HIS A 294 15.89 -40.81 -4.53
N PRO A 295 15.62 -41.03 -3.21
CA PRO A 295 16.45 -41.90 -2.41
C PRO A 295 16.63 -43.29 -3.07
N GLY A 296 17.86 -43.80 -3.05
CA GLY A 296 18.19 -45.11 -3.63
C GLY A 296 18.64 -45.09 -5.09
N GLN A 297 18.55 -43.97 -5.80
CA GLN A 297 19.15 -43.82 -7.14
C GLN A 297 20.67 -43.70 -7.05
N ASP A 298 21.36 -44.03 -8.17
CA ASP A 298 22.80 -43.86 -8.25
C ASP A 298 23.17 -42.37 -8.31
N PRO A 299 23.97 -41.85 -7.36
CA PRO A 299 24.41 -40.48 -7.37
C PRO A 299 25.13 -40.06 -8.65
N LYS A 300 25.88 -40.97 -9.28
CA LYS A 300 26.61 -40.68 -10.54
C LYS A 300 25.67 -40.49 -11.72
N GLU A 301 24.58 -41.26 -11.77
CA GLU A 301 23.55 -41.08 -12.80
C GLU A 301 22.88 -39.73 -12.69
N LEU A 302 22.54 -39.31 -11.45
CA LEU A 302 21.97 -37.98 -11.19
C LEU A 302 22.95 -36.84 -11.53
N ALA A 303 24.26 -37.04 -11.26
CA ALA A 303 25.28 -36.06 -11.64
C ALA A 303 25.36 -35.91 -13.16
N HIS A 304 25.25 -37.03 -13.90
CA HIS A 304 25.26 -37.01 -15.37
C HIS A 304 24.01 -36.33 -15.94
N LEU A 305 22.83 -36.56 -15.36
CA LEU A 305 21.60 -35.85 -15.74
C LEU A 305 21.70 -34.36 -15.48
N ALA A 306 22.28 -33.94 -14.34
CA ALA A 306 22.52 -32.53 -14.04
C ALA A 306 23.47 -31.89 -15.05
N ASP A 307 24.53 -32.59 -15.45
CA ASP A 307 25.46 -32.10 -16.47
C ASP A 307 24.79 -31.95 -17.85
N GLN A 308 23.95 -32.89 -18.25
CA GLN A 308 23.22 -32.82 -19.53
C GLN A 308 22.22 -31.66 -19.53
N ALA A 309 21.60 -31.38 -18.39
CA ALA A 309 20.64 -30.29 -18.24
C ALA A 309 21.31 -28.92 -17.97
N GLY A 310 22.62 -28.89 -17.72
CA GLY A 310 23.35 -27.67 -17.38
C GLY A 310 23.03 -27.12 -15.98
N HIS A 311 22.56 -27.97 -15.06
CA HIS A 311 22.19 -27.58 -13.70
C HIS A 311 23.30 -27.88 -12.68
N GLY A 312 23.57 -26.90 -11.80
CA GLY A 312 24.57 -27.04 -10.72
C GLY A 312 24.09 -27.86 -9.52
N HIS A 313 22.81 -28.21 -9.45
CA HIS A 313 22.19 -28.87 -8.29
C HIS A 313 21.15 -29.90 -8.73
N VAL A 314 20.87 -30.87 -7.86
CA VAL A 314 19.78 -31.84 -7.99
C VAL A 314 18.89 -31.78 -6.78
N VAL A 315 17.59 -31.74 -6.99
CA VAL A 315 16.58 -31.77 -5.91
C VAL A 315 16.16 -33.22 -5.66
N ILE A 316 16.30 -33.69 -4.45
CA ILE A 316 15.84 -35.03 -4.06
C ILE A 316 14.42 -34.94 -3.54
N LEU A 317 13.53 -35.77 -4.10
CA LEU A 317 12.12 -35.81 -3.75
C LEU A 317 11.77 -37.11 -3.01
N ASP A 318 10.79 -37.03 -2.13
CA ASP A 318 10.15 -38.22 -1.54
C ASP A 318 9.11 -38.84 -2.50
N ASP A 319 8.48 -39.94 -2.09
CA ASP A 319 7.42 -40.64 -2.84
C ASP A 319 6.15 -39.77 -3.08
N LYS A 320 6.03 -38.66 -2.37
CA LYS A 320 4.93 -37.67 -2.49
C LYS A 320 5.35 -36.42 -3.24
N HIS A 321 6.49 -36.47 -3.95
CA HIS A 321 7.09 -35.34 -4.66
C HIS A 321 7.41 -34.12 -3.78
N ARG A 322 7.68 -34.31 -2.48
CA ARG A 322 8.13 -33.24 -1.59
C ARG A 322 9.67 -33.22 -1.54
N PRO A 323 10.30 -32.05 -1.54
CA PRO A 323 11.75 -31.96 -1.51
C PRO A 323 12.31 -32.47 -0.17
N LEU A 324 13.34 -33.28 -0.23
CA LEU A 324 14.09 -33.81 0.89
C LEU A 324 15.43 -33.11 1.07
N SER A 325 16.12 -32.86 -0.03
CA SER A 325 17.42 -32.19 0.01
C SER A 325 17.74 -31.55 -1.33
N TRP A 326 18.65 -30.59 -1.31
CA TRP A 326 19.21 -29.92 -2.47
C TRP A 326 20.71 -30.18 -2.51
N ILE A 327 21.15 -31.04 -3.43
CA ILE A 327 22.52 -31.53 -3.45
C ILE A 327 23.30 -30.88 -4.60
N PRO A 328 24.40 -30.17 -4.33
CA PRO A 328 25.29 -29.69 -5.37
C PRO A 328 25.80 -30.81 -6.24
N ARG A 329 25.82 -30.62 -7.56
CA ARG A 329 26.26 -31.61 -8.53
C ARG A 329 27.64 -32.18 -8.20
N GLU A 330 28.59 -31.37 -7.72
CA GLU A 330 29.93 -31.81 -7.36
C GLU A 330 29.93 -32.82 -6.21
N GLN A 331 29.02 -32.68 -5.24
CA GLN A 331 28.90 -33.60 -4.12
C GLN A 331 28.36 -34.96 -4.52
N LEU A 332 27.54 -35.06 -5.58
CA LEU A 332 27.02 -36.35 -6.10
C LEU A 332 28.11 -37.30 -6.51
N ASN A 333 29.29 -36.83 -6.90
CA ASN A 333 30.43 -37.68 -7.24
C ASN A 333 31.14 -38.23 -6.00
N THR A 334 30.90 -37.70 -4.80
CA THR A 334 31.61 -38.08 -3.58
C THR A 334 30.76 -38.86 -2.58
N ILE A 335 29.43 -38.70 -2.63
CA ILE A 335 28.51 -39.45 -1.78
C ILE A 335 28.28 -40.87 -2.25
N ARG A 336 28.06 -41.79 -1.30
CA ARG A 336 27.82 -43.21 -1.59
C ARG A 336 26.36 -43.57 -1.82
N SER A 337 25.47 -42.76 -1.27
CA SER A 337 23.99 -42.94 -1.36
C SER A 337 23.28 -41.61 -1.25
N ILE A 338 22.12 -41.50 -1.89
CA ILE A 338 21.25 -40.31 -1.79
C ILE A 338 20.57 -40.32 -0.42
N PRO A 339 20.57 -39.18 0.32
CA PRO A 339 19.87 -39.03 1.62
C PRO A 339 18.36 -39.32 1.47
N SER A 340 17.79 -39.95 2.49
CA SER A 340 16.34 -40.23 2.58
C SER A 340 15.62 -39.42 3.66
N HIS A 341 16.34 -38.52 4.33
CA HIS A 341 15.79 -37.64 5.36
C HIS A 341 15.71 -36.19 4.84
N VAL A 342 14.81 -35.42 5.43
CA VAL A 342 14.68 -34.00 5.11
C VAL A 342 15.90 -33.25 5.66
N ASP A 343 16.55 -32.48 4.79
CA ASP A 343 17.60 -31.57 5.19
C ASP A 343 16.96 -30.42 5.99
N PRO A 344 17.35 -30.20 7.27
CA PRO A 344 16.79 -29.14 8.08
C PRO A 344 17.14 -27.73 7.54
N ASP A 345 18.21 -27.60 6.77
CA ASP A 345 18.67 -26.36 6.19
C ASP A 345 18.23 -26.19 4.71
N LEU A 346 17.26 -27.01 4.26
CA LEU A 346 16.77 -26.94 2.88
C LEU A 346 16.10 -25.58 2.63
N PRO A 347 16.62 -24.75 1.70
CA PRO A 347 15.99 -23.47 1.37
C PRO A 347 14.68 -23.72 0.63
N VAL A 348 13.55 -23.31 1.23
CA VAL A 348 12.22 -23.42 0.63
C VAL A 348 11.50 -22.10 0.74
N VAL A 349 10.84 -21.70 -0.34
CA VAL A 349 9.98 -20.52 -0.40
C VAL A 349 8.61 -20.92 -0.97
N SER A 350 7.60 -20.16 -0.62
CA SER A 350 6.25 -20.33 -1.18
C SER A 350 6.19 -19.74 -2.60
N THR A 351 5.34 -20.28 -3.45
CA THR A 351 5.01 -19.64 -4.75
C THR A 351 4.36 -18.27 -4.59
N HIS A 352 3.85 -17.95 -3.40
CA HIS A 352 3.33 -16.64 -3.03
C HIS A 352 4.39 -15.68 -2.49
N SER A 353 5.60 -16.17 -2.21
CA SER A 353 6.74 -15.33 -1.81
C SER A 353 7.23 -14.50 -2.99
N THR A 354 7.88 -13.38 -2.69
CA THR A 354 8.49 -12.52 -3.70
C THR A 354 9.83 -13.09 -4.20
N LEU A 355 10.32 -12.58 -5.32
CA LEU A 355 11.66 -12.92 -5.79
C LEU A 355 12.75 -12.48 -4.82
N ASN A 356 12.53 -11.39 -4.09
CA ASN A 356 13.45 -10.94 -3.04
C ASN A 356 13.51 -11.93 -1.87
N ASP A 357 12.35 -12.46 -1.41
CA ASP A 357 12.31 -13.50 -0.37
C ASP A 357 13.09 -14.75 -0.81
N ALA A 358 13.00 -15.10 -2.10
CA ALA A 358 13.76 -16.22 -2.65
C ALA A 358 15.27 -15.97 -2.62
N LEU A 359 15.70 -14.74 -2.96
CA LEU A 359 17.14 -14.37 -2.90
C LEU A 359 17.65 -14.36 -1.47
N ASP A 360 16.88 -13.87 -0.51
CA ASP A 360 17.26 -13.83 0.91
C ASP A 360 17.34 -15.25 1.53
N THR A 361 16.65 -16.23 0.93
CA THR A 361 16.64 -17.62 1.38
C THR A 361 17.81 -18.41 0.78
N MET A 362 18.40 -17.96 -0.34
CA MET A 362 19.54 -18.59 -1.02
C MET A 362 20.88 -18.24 -0.36
#